data_4bb919e44b1fc5ef6df99752cb3a5c5b
#
_entry.id   4bb919e44b1fc5ef6df99752cb3a5c5b
#
_cell.length_a   1.000
_cell.length_b   1.000
_cell.length_c   1.000
_cell.angle_alpha   90.00
_cell.angle_beta   90.00
_cell.angle_gamma   90.00
#
_symmetry.space_group_name_H-M   'P 1'
#
loop_
_entity.id
_entity.type
_entity.pdbx_description
1 polymer ?
#
loop_
_entity_poly.entity_id
_entity_poly.type
_entity_poly.pdbx_seq_one_letter_code
_entity_poly.pdbx_strand_id
1 'polypeptide(L)'
;MSRIWIRDPLAILAEGAGGGVVIDGGRIVELVPSGGRPSGPAEVFDASRHVVLPGLVNTHHHFYQTLTRAHPDAINKELFPWLQALYPIWARLTPDGLRLATRLALTELMLSGVTCSSDHQYVFPAGLEDALDIQADEARALGMRMTLNRGSMNLSEKDGGLPPDSVVQDADVILADCERVIARHHDAAEGAMIQVALAPCSPFSVTRELMAGTAELAARCGCGLHTHLAETHDEDAFCLSTFGLRPLDYLESVGWMGSRTWLAHGVHFGDSEIARLAAAGVGVCHCPTSNMTLASGQCRTRELEAAGVKLGLGVDGSASNDSSNLMEGVRHALLLGRLTYDATLSHLDVLRWATAGSAACLNRADIGAIAVGKQADLAMFTLDELRFSGAGDPLAALVLCGAHRADRVMIAGRWTVEDGQPVGVDLARLRAEHGAAARRFLEETT
;
A
#
# COMPACT_ATOMS: atom_id res chain seq x y z
N MET A 1 14.04 -20.15 -14.91
CA MET A 1 14.95 -19.38 -14.03
C MET A 1 15.90 -20.39 -13.40
N SER A 2 17.21 -20.05 -13.21
CA SER A 2 18.14 -20.89 -12.48
C SER A 2 17.74 -20.98 -11.01
N ARG A 3 18.06 -22.10 -10.37
CA ARG A 3 17.92 -22.27 -8.92
C ARG A 3 18.97 -21.38 -8.23
N ILE A 4 18.57 -20.51 -7.30
CA ILE A 4 19.44 -19.53 -6.64
C ILE A 4 19.45 -19.80 -5.13
N TRP A 5 20.61 -19.79 -4.51
CA TRP A 5 20.78 -19.80 -3.06
C TRP A 5 21.23 -18.42 -2.57
N ILE A 6 20.35 -17.71 -1.87
CA ILE A 6 20.67 -16.49 -1.11
C ILE A 6 21.40 -16.96 0.15
N ARG A 7 22.73 -16.91 0.14
CA ARG A 7 23.60 -17.59 1.10
C ARG A 7 24.03 -16.67 2.24
N ASP A 8 24.01 -17.24 3.45
CA ASP A 8 24.63 -16.67 4.67
C ASP A 8 24.30 -15.19 4.92
N PRO A 9 23.00 -14.80 4.99
CA PRO A 9 22.63 -13.40 5.22
C PRO A 9 23.18 -12.90 6.56
N LEU A 10 23.55 -11.60 6.62
CA LEU A 10 23.93 -10.91 7.86
C LEU A 10 22.85 -11.07 8.94
N ALA A 11 21.61 -10.94 8.56
CA ALA A 11 20.42 -11.33 9.32
C ALA A 11 19.28 -11.63 8.33
N ILE A 12 18.30 -12.42 8.78
CA ILE A 12 17.13 -12.77 7.97
C ILE A 12 15.88 -12.81 8.86
N LEU A 13 14.78 -12.20 8.40
CA LEU A 13 13.50 -12.24 9.10
C LEU A 13 12.76 -13.54 8.77
N ALA A 14 13.32 -14.66 9.20
CA ALA A 14 12.74 -15.99 9.08
C ALA A 14 13.40 -16.97 10.06
N GLU A 15 12.61 -17.83 10.68
CA GLU A 15 13.14 -18.90 11.52
C GLU A 15 13.76 -20.04 10.68
N GLY A 16 14.84 -20.61 11.16
CA GLY A 16 15.50 -21.74 10.51
C GLY A 16 16.25 -21.43 9.20
N ALA A 17 16.37 -20.14 8.82
CA ALA A 17 16.96 -19.70 7.56
C ALA A 17 18.32 -18.98 7.74
N GLY A 18 19.05 -19.23 8.83
CA GLY A 18 20.32 -18.54 9.10
C GLY A 18 21.44 -18.83 8.09
N GLY A 19 21.39 -19.93 7.33
CA GLY A 19 22.25 -20.20 6.17
C GLY A 19 21.65 -19.70 4.86
N GLY A 20 20.47 -19.10 4.89
CA GLY A 20 19.80 -18.47 3.76
C GLY A 20 18.62 -19.26 3.20
N VAL A 21 18.22 -18.94 1.98
CA VAL A 21 17.05 -19.53 1.30
C VAL A 21 17.39 -19.95 -0.12
N VAL A 22 16.75 -21.02 -0.60
CA VAL A 22 16.86 -21.47 -1.99
C VAL A 22 15.57 -21.12 -2.73
N ILE A 23 15.74 -20.52 -3.89
CA ILE A 23 14.68 -20.08 -4.79
C ILE A 23 14.75 -20.90 -6.06
N ASP A 24 13.60 -21.39 -6.51
CA ASP A 24 13.43 -22.09 -7.78
C ASP A 24 12.07 -21.75 -8.39
N GLY A 25 12.03 -21.49 -9.68
CA GLY A 25 10.80 -21.18 -10.40
C GLY A 25 9.98 -20.00 -9.84
N GLY A 26 10.64 -19.03 -9.17
CA GLY A 26 9.99 -17.86 -8.55
C GLY A 26 9.42 -18.11 -7.16
N ARG A 27 9.68 -19.29 -6.54
CA ARG A 27 9.24 -19.67 -5.20
C ARG A 27 10.42 -20.00 -4.29
N ILE A 28 10.22 -19.82 -2.99
CA ILE A 28 11.13 -20.31 -1.96
C ILE A 28 10.88 -21.81 -1.82
N VAL A 29 11.90 -22.63 -2.11
CA VAL A 29 11.80 -24.10 -2.08
C VAL A 29 12.51 -24.73 -0.89
N GLU A 30 13.43 -24.00 -0.23
CA GLU A 30 14.20 -24.53 0.90
C GLU A 30 14.66 -23.40 1.82
N LEU A 31 14.60 -23.62 3.14
CA LEU A 31 15.26 -22.82 4.16
C LEU A 31 16.53 -23.56 4.60
N VAL A 32 17.67 -22.88 4.52
CA VAL A 32 18.95 -23.45 4.90
C VAL A 32 19.32 -23.00 6.30
N PRO A 33 19.52 -23.92 7.27
CA PRO A 33 19.94 -23.53 8.62
C PRO A 33 21.37 -23.01 8.65
N SER A 34 21.75 -22.28 9.69
CA SER A 34 23.13 -21.79 9.87
C SER A 34 24.16 -22.93 9.76
N GLY A 35 25.18 -22.72 8.93
CA GLY A 35 26.22 -23.74 8.63
C GLY A 35 25.75 -24.89 7.74
N GLY A 36 24.49 -24.89 7.31
CA GLY A 36 23.93 -25.88 6.39
C GLY A 36 24.29 -25.62 4.93
N ARG A 37 23.82 -26.52 4.07
CA ARG A 37 23.94 -26.41 2.60
C ARG A 37 22.62 -26.79 1.95
N PRO A 38 22.33 -26.25 0.75
CA PRO A 38 21.16 -26.67 -0.01
C PRO A 38 21.17 -28.17 -0.35
N SER A 39 19.98 -28.74 -0.48
CA SER A 39 19.75 -30.14 -0.86
C SER A 39 20.20 -30.48 -2.28
N GLY A 40 20.51 -29.49 -3.12
CA GLY A 40 20.97 -29.66 -4.50
C GLY A 40 21.74 -28.44 -5.02
N PRO A 41 22.30 -28.53 -6.25
CA PRO A 41 23.05 -27.43 -6.84
C PRO A 41 22.20 -26.20 -7.04
N ALA A 42 22.76 -25.01 -6.76
CA ALA A 42 22.16 -23.71 -6.96
C ALA A 42 23.25 -22.68 -7.28
N GLU A 43 22.90 -21.67 -8.06
CA GLU A 43 23.72 -20.48 -8.22
C GLU A 43 23.77 -19.76 -6.87
N VAL A 44 24.93 -19.25 -6.47
CA VAL A 44 25.12 -18.65 -5.14
C VAL A 44 25.09 -17.14 -5.26
N PHE A 45 24.17 -16.50 -4.54
CA PHE A 45 24.24 -15.08 -4.21
C PHE A 45 24.74 -14.94 -2.77
N ASP A 46 25.89 -14.31 -2.57
CA ASP A 46 26.46 -14.05 -1.24
C ASP A 46 25.73 -12.90 -0.56
N ALA A 47 24.94 -13.21 0.47
CA ALA A 47 24.15 -12.24 1.24
C ALA A 47 24.80 -11.83 2.57
N SER A 48 26.09 -12.15 2.80
CA SER A 48 26.77 -11.91 4.07
C SER A 48 26.80 -10.44 4.54
N ARG A 49 26.55 -9.50 3.62
CA ARG A 49 26.41 -8.06 3.91
C ARG A 49 24.95 -7.58 3.97
N HIS A 50 23.99 -8.46 3.75
CA HIS A 50 22.58 -8.08 3.61
C HIS A 50 21.74 -8.54 4.78
N VAL A 51 20.89 -7.65 5.25
CA VAL A 51 19.72 -7.97 6.07
C VAL A 51 18.58 -8.31 5.12
N VAL A 52 18.06 -9.52 5.21
CA VAL A 52 17.04 -10.05 4.29
C VAL A 52 15.67 -10.07 4.96
N LEU A 53 14.73 -9.38 4.36
CA LEU A 53 13.32 -9.35 4.75
C LEU A 53 12.47 -10.05 3.70
N PRO A 54 11.26 -10.55 4.05
CA PRO A 54 10.21 -10.72 3.06
C PRO A 54 10.01 -9.38 2.33
N GLY A 55 9.67 -9.42 1.06
CA GLY A 55 9.29 -8.20 0.37
C GLY A 55 8.20 -7.47 1.13
N LEU A 56 8.36 -6.15 1.30
CA LEU A 56 7.37 -5.32 1.96
C LEU A 56 6.10 -5.24 1.09
N VAL A 57 4.96 -5.12 1.74
CA VAL A 57 3.65 -5.02 1.09
C VAL A 57 2.98 -3.72 1.50
N ASN A 58 2.74 -2.84 0.53
CA ASN A 58 2.04 -1.57 0.74
C ASN A 58 0.54 -1.75 0.48
N THR A 59 -0.29 -1.48 1.47
CA THR A 59 -1.74 -1.75 1.39
C THR A 59 -2.60 -0.56 1.01
N HIS A 60 -2.01 0.64 0.86
CA HIS A 60 -2.73 1.86 0.49
C HIS A 60 -1.82 2.92 -0.11
N HIS A 61 -2.23 3.49 -1.24
CA HIS A 61 -1.56 4.59 -1.94
C HIS A 61 -2.53 5.30 -2.89
N HIS A 62 -2.13 6.51 -3.37
CA HIS A 62 -2.74 7.27 -4.46
C HIS A 62 -1.63 7.77 -5.37
N PHE A 63 -1.26 6.99 -6.38
CA PHE A 63 -0.06 7.26 -7.21
C PHE A 63 -0.08 8.62 -7.88
N TYR A 64 -1.24 9.09 -8.35
CA TYR A 64 -1.36 10.39 -9.02
C TYR A 64 -0.97 11.56 -8.11
N GLN A 65 -1.04 11.40 -6.80
CA GLN A 65 -0.67 12.45 -5.83
C GLN A 65 0.83 12.76 -5.81
N THR A 66 1.69 11.93 -6.42
CA THR A 66 3.10 12.28 -6.60
C THR A 66 3.30 13.57 -7.40
N LEU A 67 2.31 13.98 -8.20
CA LEU A 67 2.33 15.25 -8.94
C LEU A 67 2.06 16.50 -8.07
N THR A 68 1.61 16.32 -6.83
CA THR A 68 1.18 17.40 -5.92
C THR A 68 1.86 17.35 -4.55
N ARG A 69 3.09 16.81 -4.47
CA ARG A 69 3.88 16.78 -3.24
C ARG A 69 4.11 18.16 -2.68
N ALA A 70 4.04 18.34 -1.36
CA ALA A 70 4.28 19.58 -0.65
C ALA A 70 3.60 20.78 -1.30
N HIS A 71 2.36 20.61 -1.77
CA HIS A 71 1.63 21.65 -2.48
C HIS A 71 1.31 22.82 -1.54
N PRO A 72 1.64 24.10 -1.90
CA PRO A 72 1.48 25.25 -1.00
C PRO A 72 0.06 25.41 -0.43
N ASP A 73 -0.96 25.13 -1.24
CA ASP A 73 -2.35 25.28 -0.84
C ASP A 73 -2.87 24.10 0.03
N ALA A 74 -2.10 23.02 0.15
CA ALA A 74 -2.47 21.83 0.91
C ALA A 74 -1.71 21.67 2.23
N ILE A 75 -0.47 22.17 2.32
CA ILE A 75 0.29 22.11 3.57
C ILE A 75 -0.42 22.86 4.71
N ASN A 76 -0.31 22.32 5.93
CA ASN A 76 -0.94 22.86 7.15
C ASN A 76 -2.48 22.83 7.12
N LYS A 77 -3.09 21.87 6.44
CA LYS A 77 -4.54 21.65 6.41
C LYS A 77 -4.89 20.27 6.96
N GLU A 78 -6.02 20.20 7.64
CA GLU A 78 -6.68 18.93 7.99
C GLU A 78 -7.41 18.36 6.75
N LEU A 79 -7.89 17.12 6.82
CA LEU A 79 -8.36 16.33 5.68
C LEU A 79 -9.36 17.06 4.77
N PHE A 80 -10.47 17.59 5.29
CA PHE A 80 -11.52 18.18 4.44
C PHE A 80 -11.05 19.45 3.72
N PRO A 81 -10.46 20.45 4.40
CA PRO A 81 -9.85 21.60 3.72
C PRO A 81 -8.70 21.23 2.77
N TRP A 82 -7.97 20.14 3.05
CA TRP A 82 -6.91 19.60 2.20
C TRP A 82 -7.50 19.02 0.91
N LEU A 83 -8.56 18.21 1.00
CA LEU A 83 -9.26 17.66 -0.16
C LEU A 83 -9.87 18.77 -1.03
N GLN A 84 -10.54 19.74 -0.42
CA GLN A 84 -11.12 20.89 -1.14
C GLN A 84 -10.08 21.71 -1.91
N ALA A 85 -8.86 21.83 -1.38
CA ALA A 85 -7.77 22.51 -2.09
C ALA A 85 -7.22 21.68 -3.27
N LEU A 86 -7.20 20.36 -3.15
CA LEU A 86 -6.53 19.49 -4.13
C LEU A 86 -7.46 18.92 -5.20
N TYR A 87 -8.74 18.69 -4.92
CA TYR A 87 -9.69 18.15 -5.92
C TYR A 87 -9.72 18.95 -7.23
N PRO A 88 -9.77 20.31 -7.23
CA PRO A 88 -9.74 21.08 -8.47
C PRO A 88 -8.46 20.89 -9.28
N ILE A 89 -7.34 20.61 -8.61
CA ILE A 89 -6.06 20.32 -9.25
C ILE A 89 -6.12 18.91 -9.85
N TRP A 90 -6.52 17.92 -9.07
CA TRP A 90 -6.62 16.52 -9.51
C TRP A 90 -7.63 16.30 -10.63
N ALA A 91 -8.66 17.14 -10.72
CA ALA A 91 -9.62 17.14 -11.83
C ALA A 91 -9.00 17.36 -13.23
N ARG A 92 -7.72 17.77 -13.29
CA ARG A 92 -6.96 17.98 -14.54
C ARG A 92 -5.98 16.86 -14.85
N LEU A 93 -6.05 15.75 -14.09
CA LEU A 93 -5.18 14.59 -14.30
C LEU A 93 -5.34 14.05 -15.71
N THR A 94 -4.21 13.85 -16.39
CA THR A 94 -4.14 13.33 -17.76
C THR A 94 -3.59 11.90 -17.79
N PRO A 95 -3.83 11.13 -18.86
CA PRO A 95 -3.24 9.79 -19.03
C PRO A 95 -1.71 9.78 -18.91
N ASP A 96 -1.02 10.75 -19.51
CA ASP A 96 0.45 10.85 -19.42
C ASP A 96 0.91 11.25 -17.99
N GLY A 97 0.18 12.15 -17.33
CA GLY A 97 0.42 12.49 -15.92
C GLY A 97 0.28 11.28 -15.01
N LEU A 98 -0.80 10.52 -15.15
CA LEU A 98 -1.02 9.30 -14.38
C LEU A 98 0.06 8.24 -14.66
N ARG A 99 0.46 8.05 -15.93
CA ARG A 99 1.54 7.12 -16.30
C ARG A 99 2.85 7.44 -15.58
N LEU A 100 3.28 8.71 -15.64
CA LEU A 100 4.51 9.16 -15.00
C LEU A 100 4.43 9.07 -13.47
N ALA A 101 3.29 9.46 -12.90
CA ALA A 101 3.03 9.34 -11.46
C ALA A 101 3.08 7.88 -10.98
N THR A 102 2.42 6.97 -11.69
CA THR A 102 2.44 5.53 -11.41
C THR A 102 3.86 4.97 -11.46
N ARG A 103 4.59 5.25 -12.55
CA ARG A 103 5.98 4.78 -12.70
C ARG A 103 6.87 5.28 -11.58
N LEU A 104 6.76 6.57 -11.21
CA LEU A 104 7.56 7.14 -10.12
C LEU A 104 7.21 6.52 -8.78
N ALA A 105 5.92 6.43 -8.43
CA ALA A 105 5.47 5.85 -7.17
C ALA A 105 5.93 4.38 -7.01
N LEU A 106 5.71 3.55 -8.04
CA LEU A 106 6.15 2.15 -8.04
C LEU A 106 7.68 2.03 -7.93
N THR A 107 8.44 2.91 -8.60
CA THR A 107 9.90 2.92 -8.52
C THR A 107 10.38 3.27 -7.11
N GLU A 108 9.80 4.29 -6.46
CA GLU A 108 10.15 4.65 -5.07
C GLU A 108 9.78 3.53 -4.10
N LEU A 109 8.58 2.93 -4.24
CA LEU A 109 8.15 1.79 -3.44
C LEU A 109 9.15 0.63 -3.57
N MET A 110 9.52 0.23 -4.79
CA MET A 110 10.53 -0.82 -5.00
C MET A 110 11.86 -0.48 -4.33
N LEU A 111 12.34 0.76 -4.48
CA LEU A 111 13.58 1.21 -3.83
C LEU A 111 13.47 1.18 -2.30
N SER A 112 12.29 1.26 -1.72
CA SER A 112 12.08 1.08 -0.28
C SER A 112 11.94 -0.38 0.16
N GLY A 113 12.00 -1.35 -0.78
CA GLY A 113 11.88 -2.78 -0.49
C GLY A 113 10.47 -3.34 -0.69
N VAL A 114 9.53 -2.58 -1.23
CA VAL A 114 8.17 -3.06 -1.53
C VAL A 114 8.17 -3.95 -2.75
N THR A 115 7.49 -5.09 -2.65
CA THR A 115 7.33 -6.07 -3.74
C THR A 115 5.88 -6.20 -4.22
N CYS A 116 4.93 -5.73 -3.42
CA CYS A 116 3.52 -5.68 -3.76
C CYS A 116 2.92 -4.38 -3.25
N SER A 117 2.20 -3.66 -4.11
CA SER A 117 1.50 -2.42 -3.72
C SER A 117 0.03 -2.47 -4.07
N SER A 118 -0.77 -1.85 -3.22
CA SER A 118 -2.15 -1.45 -3.52
C SER A 118 -2.16 0.03 -3.90
N ASP A 119 -2.92 0.42 -4.92
CA ASP A 119 -3.19 1.81 -5.27
C ASP A 119 -4.68 2.08 -5.35
N HIS A 120 -5.13 3.18 -4.77
CA HIS A 120 -6.52 3.58 -4.74
C HIS A 120 -6.75 4.74 -5.73
N GLN A 121 -6.97 4.41 -7.00
CA GLN A 121 -7.32 5.37 -8.05
C GLN A 121 -8.81 5.68 -7.98
N TYR A 122 -9.19 6.85 -7.50
CA TYR A 122 -10.59 7.26 -7.38
C TYR A 122 -10.95 8.56 -8.13
N VAL A 123 -9.97 9.24 -8.71
CA VAL A 123 -10.15 10.45 -9.52
C VAL A 123 -10.17 10.08 -11.01
N PHE A 124 -11.31 10.30 -11.67
CA PHE A 124 -11.53 9.96 -13.08
C PHE A 124 -12.10 11.16 -13.83
N PRO A 125 -11.28 12.18 -14.14
CA PRO A 125 -11.70 13.27 -15.02
C PRO A 125 -11.94 12.74 -16.45
N ALA A 126 -12.65 13.51 -17.26
CA ALA A 126 -12.89 13.14 -18.67
C ALA A 126 -11.59 12.87 -19.41
N GLY A 127 -11.55 11.77 -20.17
CA GLY A 127 -10.37 11.30 -20.89
C GLY A 127 -9.42 10.42 -20.07
N LEU A 128 -9.79 10.03 -18.86
CA LEU A 128 -9.02 9.13 -18.00
C LEU A 128 -9.79 7.83 -17.68
N GLU A 129 -10.63 7.38 -18.58
CA GLU A 129 -11.42 6.15 -18.43
C GLU A 129 -10.52 4.90 -18.31
N ASP A 130 -9.33 4.93 -18.94
CA ASP A 130 -8.36 3.82 -18.95
C ASP A 130 -7.34 3.89 -17.80
N ALA A 131 -7.63 4.61 -16.71
CA ALA A 131 -6.67 4.82 -15.61
C ALA A 131 -6.07 3.51 -15.06
N LEU A 132 -6.91 2.50 -14.81
CA LEU A 132 -6.45 1.21 -14.25
C LEU A 132 -5.63 0.41 -15.27
N ASP A 133 -5.91 0.57 -16.58
CA ASP A 133 -5.12 -0.06 -17.64
C ASP A 133 -3.71 0.54 -17.69
N ILE A 134 -3.59 1.87 -17.58
CA ILE A 134 -2.31 2.59 -17.50
C ILE A 134 -1.49 2.09 -16.29
N GLN A 135 -2.10 1.97 -15.13
CA GLN A 135 -1.43 1.49 -13.92
C GLN A 135 -0.99 0.02 -14.06
N ALA A 136 -1.85 -0.82 -14.63
CA ALA A 136 -1.53 -2.22 -14.90
C ALA A 136 -0.32 -2.38 -15.84
N ASP A 137 -0.26 -1.56 -16.89
CA ASP A 137 0.82 -1.61 -17.87
C ASP A 137 2.16 -1.15 -17.27
N GLU A 138 2.15 -0.09 -16.43
CA GLU A 138 3.34 0.35 -15.71
C GLU A 138 3.82 -0.70 -14.68
N ALA A 139 2.91 -1.32 -13.95
CA ALA A 139 3.24 -2.38 -13.01
C ALA A 139 3.88 -3.59 -13.71
N ARG A 140 3.32 -4.01 -14.88
CA ARG A 140 3.89 -5.09 -15.72
C ARG A 140 5.27 -4.72 -16.24
N ALA A 141 5.44 -3.48 -16.73
CA ALA A 141 6.72 -3.01 -17.25
C ALA A 141 7.84 -2.99 -16.20
N LEU A 142 7.48 -2.71 -14.94
CA LEU A 142 8.41 -2.71 -13.81
C LEU A 142 8.57 -4.08 -13.13
N GLY A 143 7.73 -5.06 -13.49
CA GLY A 143 7.70 -6.36 -12.81
C GLY A 143 7.19 -6.29 -11.37
N MET A 144 6.37 -5.28 -11.03
CA MET A 144 5.82 -5.07 -9.70
C MET A 144 4.50 -5.82 -9.51
N ARG A 145 4.28 -6.41 -8.33
CA ARG A 145 2.95 -6.93 -7.99
C ARG A 145 2.02 -5.79 -7.59
N MET A 146 0.76 -5.87 -8.02
CA MET A 146 -0.24 -4.86 -7.74
C MET A 146 -1.57 -5.44 -7.30
N THR A 147 -2.22 -4.75 -6.36
CA THR A 147 -3.66 -4.76 -6.19
C THR A 147 -4.19 -3.43 -6.73
N LEU A 148 -4.79 -3.46 -7.90
CA LEU A 148 -5.41 -2.30 -8.54
C LEU A 148 -6.78 -2.07 -7.89
N ASN A 149 -6.95 -0.95 -7.21
CA ASN A 149 -8.25 -0.64 -6.62
C ASN A 149 -9.00 0.32 -7.56
N ARG A 150 -10.06 -0.18 -8.19
CA ARG A 150 -10.97 0.64 -8.96
C ARG A 150 -11.77 1.51 -7.97
N GLY A 151 -11.22 2.67 -7.66
CA GLY A 151 -11.85 3.69 -6.82
C GLY A 151 -13.00 4.39 -7.53
N SER A 152 -13.85 5.06 -6.78
CA SER A 152 -14.98 5.78 -7.36
C SER A 152 -15.50 6.89 -6.45
N MET A 153 -16.07 7.91 -7.06
CA MET A 153 -16.85 8.96 -6.42
C MET A 153 -18.09 9.26 -7.28
N ASN A 154 -19.26 9.34 -6.68
CA ASN A 154 -20.51 9.68 -7.35
C ASN A 154 -21.43 10.61 -6.53
N LEU A 155 -20.95 11.12 -5.39
CA LEU A 155 -21.65 12.06 -4.53
C LEU A 155 -20.86 13.38 -4.53
N SER A 156 -21.34 14.37 -5.28
CA SER A 156 -20.66 15.66 -5.41
C SER A 156 -21.14 16.69 -4.40
N GLU A 157 -20.48 17.84 -4.33
CA GLU A 157 -20.84 18.96 -3.45
C GLU A 157 -22.31 19.41 -3.61
N LYS A 158 -22.83 19.45 -4.85
CA LYS A 158 -24.24 19.83 -5.11
C LYS A 158 -25.23 18.81 -4.54
N ASP A 159 -24.80 17.57 -4.36
CA ASP A 159 -25.61 16.45 -3.87
C ASP A 159 -25.32 16.14 -2.38
N GLY A 160 -24.54 17.00 -1.71
CA GLY A 160 -24.22 16.91 -0.29
C GLY A 160 -22.95 16.14 0.04
N GLY A 161 -22.15 15.77 -0.97
CA GLY A 161 -20.81 15.20 -0.80
C GLY A 161 -19.72 16.27 -0.72
N LEU A 162 -18.44 15.81 -0.79
CA LEU A 162 -17.29 16.71 -0.73
C LEU A 162 -16.63 16.98 -2.10
N PRO A 163 -16.56 16.02 -3.04
CA PRO A 163 -15.87 16.23 -4.31
C PRO A 163 -16.64 17.14 -5.28
N PRO A 164 -15.94 17.93 -6.11
CA PRO A 164 -16.60 18.73 -7.15
C PRO A 164 -17.18 17.84 -8.27
N ASP A 165 -18.17 18.35 -9.01
CA ASP A 165 -18.84 17.64 -10.11
C ASP A 165 -17.86 17.10 -11.17
N SER A 166 -16.72 17.76 -11.35
CA SER A 166 -15.72 17.40 -12.39
C SER A 166 -14.96 16.09 -12.15
N VAL A 167 -15.08 15.50 -10.95
CA VAL A 167 -14.38 14.24 -10.59
C VAL A 167 -15.31 13.12 -10.18
N VAL A 168 -16.62 13.31 -10.25
CA VAL A 168 -17.63 12.27 -9.99
C VAL A 168 -18.09 11.64 -11.30
N GLN A 169 -18.54 10.39 -11.23
CA GLN A 169 -19.05 9.61 -12.35
C GLN A 169 -20.44 9.07 -12.04
N ASP A 170 -21.21 8.73 -13.07
CA ASP A 170 -22.48 8.03 -12.89
C ASP A 170 -22.27 6.60 -12.35
N ALA A 171 -23.14 6.15 -11.47
CA ALA A 171 -23.02 4.84 -10.82
C ALA A 171 -22.97 3.67 -11.81
N ASP A 172 -23.79 3.72 -12.87
CA ASP A 172 -23.81 2.68 -13.92
C ASP A 172 -22.48 2.63 -14.69
N VAL A 173 -21.87 3.79 -14.99
CA VAL A 173 -20.55 3.89 -15.63
C VAL A 173 -19.48 3.29 -14.71
N ILE A 174 -19.52 3.60 -13.41
CA ILE A 174 -18.59 3.06 -12.42
C ILE A 174 -18.69 1.53 -12.37
N LEU A 175 -19.90 0.97 -12.21
CA LEU A 175 -20.10 -0.47 -12.07
C LEU A 175 -19.71 -1.23 -13.35
N ALA A 176 -20.04 -0.69 -14.53
CA ALA A 176 -19.63 -1.28 -15.80
C ALA A 176 -18.10 -1.30 -15.96
N ASP A 177 -17.43 -0.22 -15.57
CA ASP A 177 -15.96 -0.16 -15.60
C ASP A 177 -15.33 -1.09 -14.55
N CYS A 178 -15.91 -1.22 -13.37
CA CYS A 178 -15.50 -2.23 -12.37
C CYS A 178 -15.52 -3.65 -12.97
N GLU A 179 -16.59 -4.04 -13.64
CA GLU A 179 -16.69 -5.35 -14.32
C GLU A 179 -15.64 -5.50 -15.42
N ARG A 180 -15.43 -4.46 -16.24
CA ARG A 180 -14.41 -4.43 -17.30
C ARG A 180 -13.00 -4.64 -16.74
N VAL A 181 -12.62 -3.88 -15.70
CA VAL A 181 -11.29 -3.94 -15.08
C VAL A 181 -11.05 -5.30 -14.42
N ILE A 182 -12.05 -5.86 -13.73
CA ILE A 182 -11.97 -7.21 -13.17
C ILE A 182 -11.74 -8.23 -14.28
N ALA A 183 -12.57 -8.23 -15.31
CA ALA A 183 -12.47 -9.20 -16.42
C ALA A 183 -11.13 -9.13 -17.15
N ARG A 184 -10.52 -7.93 -17.21
CA ARG A 184 -9.27 -7.70 -17.96
C ARG A 184 -8.02 -7.99 -17.14
N HIS A 185 -8.02 -7.73 -15.83
CA HIS A 185 -6.80 -7.67 -15.04
C HIS A 185 -6.80 -8.57 -13.80
N HIS A 186 -7.97 -8.99 -13.28
CA HIS A 186 -8.00 -9.75 -12.05
C HIS A 186 -7.54 -11.19 -12.28
N ASP A 187 -6.49 -11.60 -11.57
CA ASP A 187 -6.03 -12.98 -11.49
C ASP A 187 -6.04 -13.42 -10.02
N ALA A 188 -6.92 -14.36 -9.68
CA ALA A 188 -7.07 -14.89 -8.33
C ALA A 188 -6.06 -15.99 -7.98
N ALA A 189 -5.21 -16.42 -8.93
CA ALA A 189 -4.25 -17.49 -8.72
C ALA A 189 -3.13 -17.11 -7.75
N GLU A 190 -2.56 -18.10 -7.08
CA GLU A 190 -1.30 -17.91 -6.34
C GLU A 190 -0.19 -17.45 -7.28
N GLY A 191 0.59 -16.48 -6.84
CA GLY A 191 1.66 -15.88 -7.65
C GLY A 191 1.19 -14.82 -8.62
N ALA A 192 -0.12 -14.53 -8.69
CA ALA A 192 -0.67 -13.48 -9.55
C ALA A 192 0.08 -12.16 -9.38
N MET A 193 0.46 -11.56 -10.52
CA MET A 193 1.13 -10.26 -10.53
C MET A 193 0.15 -9.10 -10.37
N ILE A 194 -1.10 -9.28 -10.82
CA ILE A 194 -2.14 -8.24 -10.70
C ILE A 194 -3.42 -8.86 -10.17
N GLN A 195 -3.93 -8.27 -9.10
CA GLN A 195 -5.28 -8.47 -8.61
C GLN A 195 -6.06 -7.16 -8.64
N VAL A 196 -7.38 -7.24 -8.63
CA VAL A 196 -8.28 -6.07 -8.62
C VAL A 196 -9.11 -6.11 -7.36
N ALA A 197 -9.31 -4.94 -6.75
CA ALA A 197 -10.31 -4.72 -5.72
C ALA A 197 -11.19 -3.52 -6.12
N LEU A 198 -12.39 -3.46 -5.57
CA LEU A 198 -13.30 -2.36 -5.77
C LEU A 198 -13.22 -1.40 -4.58
N ALA A 199 -13.12 -0.11 -4.88
CA ALA A 199 -12.75 0.85 -3.84
C ALA A 199 -13.49 2.20 -3.95
N PRO A 200 -14.81 2.26 -3.73
CA PRO A 200 -15.49 3.53 -3.44
C PRO A 200 -14.71 4.34 -2.41
N CYS A 201 -14.51 5.65 -2.68
CA CYS A 201 -13.51 6.43 -1.99
C CYS A 201 -13.76 6.54 -0.48
N SER A 202 -14.97 6.97 -0.07
CA SER A 202 -15.31 7.21 1.33
C SER A 202 -16.83 7.41 1.50
N PRO A 203 -17.39 7.32 2.71
CA PRO A 203 -18.81 7.60 2.95
C PRO A 203 -19.28 8.99 2.53
N PHE A 204 -18.38 9.98 2.52
CA PHE A 204 -18.71 11.38 2.17
C PHE A 204 -18.50 11.73 0.67
N SER A 205 -18.16 10.75 -0.16
CA SER A 205 -17.93 10.94 -1.60
C SER A 205 -18.66 9.93 -2.48
N VAL A 206 -19.40 8.99 -1.87
CA VAL A 206 -20.08 7.90 -2.57
C VAL A 206 -21.48 7.70 -2.01
N THR A 207 -22.47 7.50 -2.89
CA THR A 207 -23.84 7.20 -2.47
C THR A 207 -23.95 5.82 -1.84
N ARG A 208 -24.96 5.66 -0.97
CA ARG A 208 -25.25 4.38 -0.30
C ARG A 208 -25.50 3.24 -1.29
N GLU A 209 -26.22 3.55 -2.37
CA GLU A 209 -26.58 2.60 -3.42
C GLU A 209 -25.35 2.09 -4.15
N LEU A 210 -24.38 2.96 -4.46
CA LEU A 210 -23.13 2.54 -5.09
C LEU A 210 -22.26 1.72 -4.15
N MET A 211 -22.18 2.09 -2.85
CA MET A 211 -21.48 1.29 -1.85
C MET A 211 -22.04 -0.14 -1.79
N ALA A 212 -23.37 -0.30 -1.70
CA ALA A 212 -24.03 -1.60 -1.66
C ALA A 212 -23.84 -2.38 -2.97
N GLY A 213 -24.05 -1.74 -4.13
CA GLY A 213 -23.86 -2.38 -5.45
C GLY A 213 -22.41 -2.83 -5.67
N THR A 214 -21.44 -2.07 -5.16
CA THR A 214 -20.03 -2.45 -5.21
C THR A 214 -19.73 -3.68 -4.35
N ALA A 215 -20.32 -3.77 -3.14
CA ALA A 215 -20.17 -4.95 -2.28
C ALA A 215 -20.76 -6.22 -2.92
N GLU A 216 -21.93 -6.10 -3.55
CA GLU A 216 -22.57 -7.20 -4.30
C GLU A 216 -21.70 -7.64 -5.49
N LEU A 217 -21.16 -6.70 -6.27
CA LEU A 217 -20.29 -6.99 -7.40
C LEU A 217 -19.01 -7.70 -6.95
N ALA A 218 -18.35 -7.18 -5.91
CA ALA A 218 -17.15 -7.79 -5.34
C ALA A 218 -17.40 -9.22 -4.86
N ALA A 219 -18.56 -9.47 -4.22
CA ALA A 219 -18.96 -10.79 -3.78
C ALA A 219 -19.15 -11.77 -4.96
N ARG A 220 -19.81 -11.33 -6.05
CA ARG A 220 -20.00 -12.14 -7.27
C ARG A 220 -18.69 -12.50 -7.95
N CYS A 221 -17.74 -11.54 -8.00
CA CYS A 221 -16.46 -11.70 -8.69
C CYS A 221 -15.35 -12.29 -7.80
N GLY A 222 -15.57 -12.41 -6.49
CA GLY A 222 -14.57 -12.92 -5.54
C GLY A 222 -13.39 -11.95 -5.29
N CYS A 223 -13.50 -10.69 -5.69
CA CYS A 223 -12.45 -9.69 -5.49
C CYS A 223 -12.54 -8.97 -4.13
N GLY A 224 -11.52 -8.17 -3.79
CA GLY A 224 -11.42 -7.40 -2.55
C GLY A 224 -12.28 -6.14 -2.55
N LEU A 225 -12.48 -5.58 -1.36
CA LEU A 225 -13.13 -4.29 -1.10
C LEU A 225 -12.20 -3.40 -0.28
N HIS A 226 -12.08 -2.13 -0.69
CA HIS A 226 -11.25 -1.15 -0.01
C HIS A 226 -11.92 0.22 0.03
N THR A 227 -11.78 0.94 1.16
CA THR A 227 -12.26 2.32 1.31
C THR A 227 -11.52 3.02 2.45
N HIS A 228 -11.54 4.35 2.48
CA HIS A 228 -11.16 5.11 3.67
C HIS A 228 -12.29 5.01 4.70
N LEU A 229 -11.95 4.78 5.96
CA LEU A 229 -12.96 4.72 7.02
C LEU A 229 -12.37 5.08 8.39
N ALA A 230 -13.16 5.83 9.15
CA ALA A 230 -12.85 6.26 10.51
C ALA A 230 -11.50 6.99 10.60
N GLU A 231 -11.21 7.85 9.61
CA GLU A 231 -9.97 8.61 9.56
C GLU A 231 -10.02 9.85 10.44
N THR A 232 -11.10 10.63 10.39
CA THR A 232 -11.24 11.90 11.11
C THR A 232 -12.59 12.03 11.78
N HIS A 233 -12.69 12.97 12.74
CA HIS A 233 -13.98 13.31 13.37
C HIS A 233 -14.96 13.98 12.43
N ASP A 234 -14.49 14.64 11.36
CA ASP A 234 -15.35 15.21 10.32
C ASP A 234 -16.15 14.12 9.60
N GLU A 235 -15.52 12.96 9.35
CA GLU A 235 -16.20 11.79 8.80
C GLU A 235 -17.26 11.24 9.75
N ASP A 236 -16.96 11.16 11.07
CA ASP A 236 -17.94 10.78 12.09
C ASP A 236 -19.16 11.73 12.05
N ALA A 237 -18.90 13.04 12.03
CA ALA A 237 -19.97 14.07 11.99
C ALA A 237 -20.79 13.96 10.70
N PHE A 238 -20.15 13.75 9.55
CA PHE A 238 -20.82 13.54 8.27
C PHE A 238 -21.74 12.31 8.31
N CYS A 239 -21.23 11.17 8.74
CA CYS A 239 -22.00 9.93 8.79
C CYS A 239 -23.19 10.03 9.75
N LEU A 240 -23.00 10.62 10.92
CA LEU A 240 -24.08 10.83 11.89
C LEU A 240 -25.15 11.78 11.37
N SER A 241 -24.76 12.88 10.73
CA SER A 241 -25.73 13.87 10.21
C SER A 241 -26.49 13.37 8.98
N THR A 242 -25.83 12.62 8.10
CA THR A 242 -26.40 12.18 6.82
C THR A 242 -27.13 10.84 6.93
N PHE A 243 -26.57 9.88 7.67
CA PHE A 243 -27.09 8.53 7.74
C PHE A 243 -27.66 8.16 9.11
N GLY A 244 -27.40 8.97 10.15
CA GLY A 244 -27.75 8.64 11.54
C GLY A 244 -26.94 7.48 12.12
N LEU A 245 -25.80 7.15 11.51
CA LEU A 245 -24.95 6.00 11.82
C LEU A 245 -23.49 6.43 11.98
N ARG A 246 -22.74 5.74 12.83
CA ARG A 246 -21.28 5.87 12.84
C ARG A 246 -20.68 5.23 11.56
N PRO A 247 -19.45 5.59 11.15
CA PRO A 247 -18.82 5.08 9.93
C PRO A 247 -18.85 3.54 9.80
N LEU A 248 -18.54 2.79 10.86
CA LEU A 248 -18.57 1.32 10.78
C LEU A 248 -19.99 0.77 10.71
N ASP A 249 -20.97 1.37 11.42
CA ASP A 249 -22.38 0.96 11.36
C ASP A 249 -22.95 1.21 9.96
N TYR A 250 -22.57 2.33 9.34
CA TYR A 250 -22.88 2.60 7.95
C TYR A 250 -22.28 1.55 7.02
N LEU A 251 -21.00 1.23 7.16
CA LEU A 251 -20.31 0.24 6.34
C LEU A 251 -20.96 -1.15 6.45
N GLU A 252 -21.33 -1.57 7.67
CA GLU A 252 -22.06 -2.83 7.90
C GLU A 252 -23.43 -2.82 7.21
N SER A 253 -24.16 -1.70 7.25
CA SER A 253 -25.47 -1.56 6.65
C SER A 253 -25.51 -1.65 5.11
N VAL A 254 -24.34 -1.51 4.47
CA VAL A 254 -24.17 -1.63 3.00
C VAL A 254 -23.42 -2.93 2.59
N GLY A 255 -23.26 -3.89 3.51
CA GLY A 255 -22.77 -5.23 3.19
C GLY A 255 -21.26 -5.37 3.07
N TRP A 256 -20.47 -4.48 3.66
CA TRP A 256 -19.01 -4.45 3.51
C TRP A 256 -18.23 -5.28 4.54
N MET A 257 -18.92 -5.84 5.56
CA MET A 257 -18.25 -6.60 6.62
C MET A 257 -17.89 -8.01 6.15
N GLY A 258 -16.60 -8.23 5.93
CA GLY A 258 -16.10 -9.54 5.49
C GLY A 258 -14.60 -9.62 5.33
N SER A 259 -14.07 -10.85 5.22
CA SER A 259 -12.64 -11.14 5.21
C SER A 259 -11.88 -10.59 3.97
N ARG A 260 -12.59 -10.20 2.91
CA ARG A 260 -12.00 -9.57 1.73
C ARG A 260 -11.98 -8.04 1.77
N THR A 261 -12.46 -7.45 2.87
CA THR A 261 -12.46 -5.99 3.08
C THR A 261 -11.24 -5.57 3.89
N TRP A 262 -10.58 -4.48 3.47
CA TRP A 262 -9.62 -3.76 4.30
C TRP A 262 -9.85 -2.26 4.21
N LEU A 263 -9.64 -1.57 5.32
CA LEU A 263 -9.98 -0.17 5.53
C LEU A 263 -8.71 0.66 5.70
N ALA A 264 -8.59 1.77 4.99
CA ALA A 264 -7.50 2.72 5.23
C ALA A 264 -7.76 3.54 6.49
N HIS A 265 -6.70 3.88 7.19
CA HIS A 265 -6.59 4.68 8.41
C HIS A 265 -7.11 4.01 9.68
N GLY A 266 -8.42 3.86 9.87
CA GLY A 266 -9.00 3.19 11.04
C GLY A 266 -8.65 3.83 12.37
N VAL A 267 -8.54 5.18 12.42
CA VAL A 267 -8.07 5.95 13.58
C VAL A 267 -9.10 5.95 14.72
N HIS A 268 -10.37 6.19 14.39
CA HIS A 268 -11.42 6.49 15.36
C HIS A 268 -12.39 5.32 15.66
N PHE A 269 -11.89 4.08 15.59
CA PHE A 269 -12.68 2.91 16.01
C PHE A 269 -12.72 2.77 17.54
N GLY A 270 -13.92 2.55 18.10
CA GLY A 270 -14.12 2.18 19.49
C GLY A 270 -13.93 0.68 19.73
N ASP A 271 -13.90 0.23 21.01
CA ASP A 271 -13.65 -1.17 21.38
C ASP A 271 -14.66 -2.15 20.75
N SER A 272 -15.96 -1.77 20.75
CA SER A 272 -17.01 -2.59 20.15
C SER A 272 -16.87 -2.70 18.62
N GLU A 273 -16.41 -1.64 17.97
CA GLU A 273 -16.16 -1.62 16.53
C GLU A 273 -14.94 -2.50 16.19
N ILE A 274 -13.86 -2.43 16.98
CA ILE A 274 -12.68 -3.29 16.84
C ILE A 274 -13.08 -4.77 16.97
N ALA A 275 -13.92 -5.12 17.95
CA ALA A 275 -14.38 -6.50 18.13
C ALA A 275 -15.18 -6.98 16.91
N ARG A 276 -16.01 -6.13 16.30
CA ARG A 276 -16.80 -6.45 15.10
C ARG A 276 -15.91 -6.62 13.87
N LEU A 277 -14.90 -5.76 13.68
CA LEU A 277 -13.90 -5.89 12.62
C LEU A 277 -13.18 -7.26 12.71
N ALA A 278 -12.74 -7.61 13.91
CA ALA A 278 -12.09 -8.91 14.18
C ALA A 278 -13.01 -10.09 13.84
N ALA A 279 -14.26 -10.07 14.34
CA ALA A 279 -15.24 -11.13 14.09
C ALA A 279 -15.56 -11.30 12.60
N ALA A 280 -15.57 -10.21 11.83
CA ALA A 280 -15.81 -10.24 10.39
C ALA A 280 -14.54 -10.56 9.57
N GLY A 281 -13.36 -10.56 10.18
CA GLY A 281 -12.07 -10.77 9.51
C GLY A 281 -11.66 -9.61 8.61
N VAL A 282 -12.18 -8.41 8.85
CA VAL A 282 -11.81 -7.18 8.13
C VAL A 282 -10.37 -6.79 8.46
N GLY A 283 -9.63 -6.28 7.48
CA GLY A 283 -8.29 -5.72 7.67
C GLY A 283 -8.30 -4.22 7.90
N VAL A 284 -7.28 -3.71 8.57
CA VAL A 284 -7.03 -2.27 8.74
C VAL A 284 -5.62 -1.95 8.25
N CYS A 285 -5.51 -0.93 7.42
CA CYS A 285 -4.26 -0.37 6.93
C CYS A 285 -3.92 0.88 7.73
N HIS A 286 -2.94 0.80 8.60
CA HIS A 286 -2.41 1.96 9.31
C HIS A 286 -1.53 2.80 8.38
N CYS A 287 -1.81 4.10 8.26
CA CYS A 287 -1.09 5.08 7.44
C CYS A 287 -0.40 6.13 8.36
N PRO A 288 0.67 5.77 9.08
CA PRO A 288 1.18 6.59 10.20
C PRO A 288 1.63 7.98 9.75
N THR A 289 2.30 8.08 8.61
CA THR A 289 2.84 9.37 8.12
C THR A 289 1.72 10.32 7.73
N SER A 290 0.76 9.85 6.93
CA SER A 290 -0.41 10.65 6.52
C SER A 290 -1.25 11.07 7.73
N ASN A 291 -1.54 10.15 8.65
CA ASN A 291 -2.31 10.48 9.86
C ASN A 291 -1.64 11.58 10.72
N MET A 292 -0.30 11.59 10.78
CA MET A 292 0.45 12.66 11.46
C MET A 292 0.43 13.97 10.67
N THR A 293 0.60 13.91 9.36
CA THR A 293 0.65 15.09 8.48
C THR A 293 -0.68 15.83 8.47
N LEU A 294 -1.80 15.09 8.40
CA LEU A 294 -3.16 15.65 8.39
C LEU A 294 -3.74 15.84 9.80
N ALA A 295 -2.98 15.51 10.85
CA ALA A 295 -3.43 15.55 12.24
C ALA A 295 -4.68 14.69 12.50
N SER A 296 -4.89 13.60 11.73
CA SER A 296 -6.06 12.72 11.86
C SER A 296 -6.11 11.97 13.19
N GLY A 297 -4.95 11.68 13.77
CA GLY A 297 -4.82 10.98 15.05
C GLY A 297 -4.01 9.69 14.97
N GLN A 298 -4.10 8.87 16.02
CA GLN A 298 -3.38 7.61 16.16
C GLN A 298 -4.31 6.42 15.95
N CYS A 299 -4.01 5.57 14.98
CA CYS A 299 -4.67 4.28 14.83
C CYS A 299 -4.38 3.37 16.05
N ARG A 300 -5.39 2.71 16.57
CA ARG A 300 -5.34 1.86 17.78
C ARG A 300 -4.73 0.48 17.46
N THR A 301 -3.47 0.48 17.00
CA THR A 301 -2.80 -0.70 16.43
C THR A 301 -2.69 -1.88 17.40
N ARG A 302 -2.43 -1.66 18.69
CA ARG A 302 -2.34 -2.74 19.68
C ARG A 302 -3.69 -3.37 19.97
N GLU A 303 -4.73 -2.56 20.09
CA GLU A 303 -6.09 -3.06 20.32
C GLU A 303 -6.61 -3.84 19.11
N LEU A 304 -6.35 -3.34 17.90
CA LEU A 304 -6.68 -4.06 16.66
C LEU A 304 -5.97 -5.41 16.59
N GLU A 305 -4.67 -5.43 16.83
CA GLU A 305 -3.87 -6.67 16.81
C GLU A 305 -4.29 -7.64 17.92
N ALA A 306 -4.51 -7.16 19.15
CA ALA A 306 -4.96 -7.98 20.28
C ALA A 306 -6.35 -8.60 20.04
N ALA A 307 -7.22 -7.92 19.30
CA ALA A 307 -8.51 -8.45 18.91
C ALA A 307 -8.44 -9.44 17.72
N GLY A 308 -7.29 -9.55 17.05
CA GLY A 308 -7.10 -10.42 15.89
C GLY A 308 -7.48 -9.78 14.55
N VAL A 309 -7.61 -8.46 14.48
CA VAL A 309 -7.79 -7.73 13.21
C VAL A 309 -6.51 -7.84 12.38
N LYS A 310 -6.64 -8.11 11.09
CA LYS A 310 -5.52 -8.06 10.16
C LYS A 310 -5.00 -6.61 10.10
N LEU A 311 -3.74 -6.40 10.51
CA LEU A 311 -3.15 -5.07 10.56
C LEU A 311 -2.01 -4.98 9.57
N GLY A 312 -2.14 -4.06 8.59
CA GLY A 312 -1.13 -3.74 7.59
C GLY A 312 -0.68 -2.29 7.67
N LEU A 313 0.34 -1.95 6.88
CA LEU A 313 0.82 -0.59 6.69
C LEU A 313 0.60 -0.11 5.26
N GLY A 314 0.27 1.16 5.11
CA GLY A 314 0.23 1.87 3.85
C GLY A 314 0.95 3.21 3.94
N VAL A 315 1.58 3.61 2.83
CA VAL A 315 2.21 4.93 2.77
C VAL A 315 1.19 6.04 2.58
N ASP A 316 0.01 5.72 1.99
CA ASP A 316 -0.98 6.70 1.53
C ASP A 316 -0.48 7.54 0.36
N GLY A 317 -1.23 8.53 -0.09
CA GLY A 317 -0.88 9.38 -1.20
C GLY A 317 0.26 10.34 -0.90
N SER A 318 1.06 10.63 -1.94
CA SER A 318 2.23 11.51 -1.81
C SER A 318 1.88 13.00 -1.72
N ALA A 319 0.62 13.37 -1.47
CA ALA A 319 0.22 14.73 -1.10
C ALA A 319 -0.08 14.86 0.40
N SER A 320 -0.08 13.73 1.15
CA SER A 320 -0.19 13.69 2.61
C SER A 320 0.95 12.91 3.29
N ASN A 321 1.75 12.16 2.53
CA ASN A 321 2.97 11.50 2.99
C ASN A 321 4.23 12.16 2.40
N ASP A 322 4.12 12.75 1.20
CA ASP A 322 5.19 13.39 0.42
C ASP A 322 6.32 12.45 -0.02
N SER A 323 6.21 11.15 0.27
CA SER A 323 7.17 10.10 -0.05
C SER A 323 6.41 8.79 -0.35
N SER A 324 6.93 7.94 -1.24
CA SER A 324 6.43 6.58 -1.45
C SER A 324 7.37 5.56 -0.80
N ASN A 325 7.82 5.80 0.44
CA ASN A 325 8.80 5.00 1.14
C ASN A 325 8.18 4.24 2.33
N LEU A 326 7.91 2.94 2.15
CA LEU A 326 7.27 2.16 3.21
C LEU A 326 8.20 1.91 4.42
N MET A 327 9.54 1.90 4.27
CA MET A 327 10.45 1.78 5.42
C MET A 327 10.39 3.02 6.33
N GLU A 328 10.13 4.19 5.79
CA GLU A 328 9.83 5.37 6.61
C GLU A 328 8.52 5.18 7.37
N GLY A 329 7.48 4.67 6.69
CA GLY A 329 6.22 4.30 7.34
C GLY A 329 6.39 3.28 8.47
N VAL A 330 7.23 2.27 8.28
CA VAL A 330 7.60 1.28 9.34
C VAL A 330 8.23 1.98 10.55
N ARG A 331 9.17 2.90 10.32
CA ARG A 331 9.78 3.66 11.40
C ARG A 331 8.79 4.57 12.10
N HIS A 332 7.95 5.27 11.36
CA HIS A 332 6.92 6.16 11.93
C HIS A 332 5.89 5.37 12.75
N ALA A 333 5.45 4.20 12.27
CA ALA A 333 4.57 3.31 13.04
C ALA A 333 5.18 2.91 14.39
N LEU A 334 6.49 2.60 14.42
CA LEU A 334 7.18 2.28 15.68
C LEU A 334 7.24 3.48 16.61
N LEU A 335 7.67 4.64 16.12
CA LEU A 335 7.90 5.81 16.98
C LEU A 335 6.58 6.38 17.52
N LEU A 336 5.57 6.51 16.65
CA LEU A 336 4.23 6.96 17.03
C LEU A 336 3.58 5.97 18.01
N GLY A 337 3.68 4.67 17.73
CA GLY A 337 3.16 3.64 18.63
C GLY A 337 3.84 3.63 20.00
N ARG A 338 5.16 3.82 20.06
CA ARG A 338 5.87 3.94 21.35
C ARG A 338 5.49 5.19 22.13
N LEU A 339 5.24 6.29 21.44
CA LEU A 339 4.78 7.53 22.07
C LEU A 339 3.39 7.34 22.70
N THR A 340 2.51 6.60 22.03
CA THR A 340 1.13 6.39 22.46
C THR A 340 0.99 5.29 23.51
N TYR A 341 1.71 4.19 23.35
CA TYR A 341 1.61 3.04 24.24
C TYR A 341 2.80 2.98 25.22
N ASP A 342 3.90 2.35 24.81
CA ASP A 342 5.13 2.20 25.59
C ASP A 342 6.28 1.64 24.72
N ALA A 343 7.45 1.44 25.34
CA ALA A 343 8.66 0.95 24.68
C ALA A 343 8.61 -0.55 24.34
N THR A 344 7.57 -1.30 24.71
CA THR A 344 7.48 -2.75 24.42
C THR A 344 7.06 -3.03 22.97
N LEU A 345 6.48 -2.05 22.27
CA LEU A 345 6.29 -2.18 20.81
C LEU A 345 7.66 -2.33 20.14
N SER A 346 7.87 -3.44 19.47
CA SER A 346 9.17 -3.81 18.91
C SER A 346 9.31 -3.47 17.43
N HIS A 347 10.56 -3.41 16.95
CA HIS A 347 10.86 -3.31 15.54
C HIS A 347 10.33 -4.52 14.75
N LEU A 348 10.24 -5.70 15.36
CA LEU A 348 9.69 -6.90 14.72
C LEU A 348 8.17 -6.80 14.51
N ASP A 349 7.45 -6.14 15.41
CA ASP A 349 6.00 -5.95 15.26
C ASP A 349 5.69 -5.10 14.02
N VAL A 350 6.34 -3.95 13.86
CA VAL A 350 6.12 -3.06 12.72
C VAL A 350 6.64 -3.64 11.40
N LEU A 351 7.72 -4.44 11.42
CA LEU A 351 8.15 -5.21 10.24
C LEU A 351 7.13 -6.27 9.86
N ARG A 352 6.51 -6.95 10.84
CA ARG A 352 5.42 -7.91 10.60
C ARG A 352 4.20 -7.21 10.00
N TRP A 353 3.83 -6.02 10.48
CA TRP A 353 2.73 -5.24 9.90
C TRP A 353 3.00 -4.88 8.43
N ALA A 354 4.22 -4.50 8.07
CA ALA A 354 4.61 -4.15 6.70
C ALA A 354 4.81 -5.37 5.77
N THR A 355 4.78 -6.58 6.29
CA THR A 355 5.01 -7.84 5.54
C THR A 355 3.80 -8.76 5.64
N ALA A 356 3.79 -9.71 6.56
CA ALA A 356 2.72 -10.71 6.71
C ALA A 356 1.36 -10.07 7.04
N GLY A 357 1.32 -9.03 7.87
CA GLY A 357 0.09 -8.31 8.20
C GLY A 357 -0.52 -7.60 6.99
N SER A 358 0.29 -6.89 6.23
CA SER A 358 -0.10 -6.24 4.98
C SER A 358 -0.57 -7.26 3.92
N ALA A 359 0.17 -8.36 3.77
CA ALA A 359 -0.24 -9.45 2.87
C ALA A 359 -1.61 -10.04 3.27
N ALA A 360 -1.85 -10.21 4.57
CA ALA A 360 -3.14 -10.68 5.09
C ALA A 360 -4.28 -9.69 4.81
N CYS A 361 -4.04 -8.37 4.89
CA CYS A 361 -5.04 -7.35 4.50
C CYS A 361 -5.44 -7.49 3.03
N LEU A 362 -4.48 -7.73 2.13
CA LEU A 362 -4.73 -7.94 0.71
C LEU A 362 -5.21 -9.36 0.37
N ASN A 363 -5.43 -10.22 1.37
CA ASN A 363 -5.77 -11.65 1.20
C ASN A 363 -4.74 -12.43 0.36
N ARG A 364 -3.46 -12.06 0.46
CA ARG A 364 -2.33 -12.69 -0.23
C ARG A 364 -1.60 -13.64 0.72
N ALA A 365 -2.06 -14.89 0.77
CA ALA A 365 -1.40 -15.92 1.56
C ALA A 365 -0.06 -16.41 0.96
N ASP A 366 0.23 -16.06 -0.27
CA ASP A 366 1.38 -16.51 -1.04
C ASP A 366 2.64 -15.63 -0.91
N ILE A 367 2.51 -14.43 -0.34
CA ILE A 367 3.60 -13.45 -0.13
C ILE A 367 3.73 -13.03 1.36
N GLY A 368 4.60 -12.07 1.65
CA GLY A 368 4.73 -11.42 2.98
C GLY A 368 5.48 -12.25 4.03
N ALA A 369 6.02 -13.42 3.68
CA ALA A 369 6.85 -14.22 4.59
C ALA A 369 7.92 -15.01 3.81
N ILE A 370 9.07 -15.23 4.45
CA ILE A 370 10.10 -16.15 3.95
C ILE A 370 9.80 -17.54 4.52
N ALA A 371 9.14 -18.36 3.70
CA ALA A 371 8.79 -19.74 4.05
C ALA A 371 8.72 -20.60 2.78
N VAL A 372 8.93 -21.91 2.92
CA VAL A 372 8.82 -22.85 1.80
C VAL A 372 7.41 -22.79 1.19
N GLY A 373 7.36 -22.72 -0.15
CA GLY A 373 6.12 -22.59 -0.93
C GLY A 373 5.68 -21.15 -1.21
N LYS A 374 6.16 -20.14 -0.48
CA LYS A 374 5.87 -18.75 -0.75
C LYS A 374 6.56 -18.24 -2.01
N GLN A 375 6.07 -17.14 -2.56
CA GLN A 375 6.72 -16.43 -3.65
C GLN A 375 8.09 -15.91 -3.19
N ALA A 376 9.05 -15.93 -4.09
CA ALA A 376 10.36 -15.36 -3.85
C ALA A 376 10.32 -13.84 -4.03
N ASP A 377 9.62 -13.18 -3.12
CA ASP A 377 9.54 -11.74 -2.98
C ASP A 377 10.38 -11.34 -1.76
N LEU A 378 11.54 -10.72 -2.00
CA LEU A 378 12.55 -10.41 -0.98
C LEU A 378 13.01 -8.96 -1.09
N ALA A 379 13.26 -8.33 0.07
CA ALA A 379 13.93 -7.05 0.18
C ALA A 379 15.23 -7.21 0.97
N MET A 380 16.34 -6.70 0.44
CA MET A 380 17.67 -6.87 1.02
C MET A 380 18.34 -5.52 1.18
N PHE A 381 18.80 -5.24 2.41
CA PHE A 381 19.40 -3.98 2.79
C PHE A 381 20.83 -4.20 3.27
N THR A 382 21.76 -3.31 2.89
CA THR A 382 23.10 -3.25 3.51
C THR A 382 23.10 -2.29 4.69
N LEU A 383 24.06 -2.45 5.59
CA LEU A 383 24.29 -1.55 6.73
C LEU A 383 25.56 -0.71 6.54
N ASP A 384 25.92 -0.40 5.30
CA ASP A 384 27.19 0.26 4.97
C ASP A 384 27.16 1.79 5.10
N GLU A 385 25.98 2.40 5.35
CA GLU A 385 25.86 3.84 5.54
C GLU A 385 26.29 4.27 6.94
N LEU A 386 26.73 5.54 7.06
CA LEU A 386 27.15 6.14 8.35
C LEU A 386 26.10 5.99 9.45
N ARG A 387 24.81 6.05 9.12
CA ARG A 387 23.71 5.94 10.07
C ARG A 387 23.66 4.58 10.79
N PHE A 388 24.23 3.54 10.21
CA PHE A 388 24.26 2.19 10.79
C PHE A 388 25.54 1.90 11.58
N SER A 389 26.53 2.80 11.55
CA SER A 389 27.79 2.61 12.26
C SER A 389 27.56 2.46 13.77
N GLY A 390 27.99 1.31 14.33
CA GLY A 390 27.78 0.98 15.75
C GLY A 390 26.47 0.26 16.05
N ALA A 391 25.65 -0.06 15.05
CA ALA A 391 24.42 -0.84 15.26
C ALA A 391 24.74 -2.28 15.70
N GLY A 392 24.11 -2.76 16.78
CA GLY A 392 24.34 -4.07 17.35
C GLY A 392 23.39 -5.16 16.81
N ASP A 393 22.13 -4.79 16.50
CA ASP A 393 21.12 -5.70 15.97
C ASP A 393 20.76 -5.26 14.55
N PRO A 394 21.04 -6.10 13.51
CA PRO A 394 20.81 -5.73 12.13
C PRO A 394 19.34 -5.47 11.76
N LEU A 395 18.39 -6.26 12.28
CA LEU A 395 16.95 -6.06 12.02
C LEU A 395 16.44 -4.78 12.71
N ALA A 396 16.84 -4.56 13.96
CA ALA A 396 16.52 -3.33 14.67
C ALA A 396 17.11 -2.10 13.99
N ALA A 397 18.34 -2.21 13.45
CA ALA A 397 19.02 -1.12 12.75
C ALA A 397 18.21 -0.62 11.55
N LEU A 398 17.61 -1.50 10.76
CA LEU A 398 16.78 -1.08 9.63
C LEU A 398 15.68 -0.12 10.06
N VAL A 399 15.03 -0.38 11.18
CA VAL A 399 13.92 0.44 11.68
C VAL A 399 14.42 1.64 12.49
N LEU A 400 15.27 1.41 13.49
CA LEU A 400 15.67 2.45 14.44
C LEU A 400 16.64 3.46 13.82
N CYS A 401 17.57 3.01 12.98
CA CYS A 401 18.49 3.91 12.27
C CYS A 401 17.88 4.45 10.96
N GLY A 402 16.73 3.93 10.52
CA GLY A 402 15.95 4.45 9.41
C GLY A 402 16.53 4.06 8.03
N ALA A 403 16.52 2.77 7.71
CA ALA A 403 16.77 2.33 6.35
C ALA A 403 15.76 2.99 5.40
N HIS A 404 16.20 3.43 4.25
CA HIS A 404 15.33 4.12 3.29
C HIS A 404 15.47 3.59 1.86
N ARG A 405 16.49 2.76 1.61
CA ARG A 405 16.77 2.21 0.29
C ARG A 405 17.27 0.79 0.38
N ALA A 406 16.60 -0.11 -0.32
CA ALA A 406 17.06 -1.48 -0.50
C ALA A 406 18.23 -1.54 -1.50
N ASP A 407 19.21 -2.38 -1.22
CA ASP A 407 20.30 -2.71 -2.14
C ASP A 407 19.81 -3.65 -3.23
N ARG A 408 18.98 -4.63 -2.85
CA ARG A 408 18.41 -5.62 -3.75
C ARG A 408 16.91 -5.83 -3.46
N VAL A 409 16.11 -5.97 -4.52
CA VAL A 409 14.71 -6.39 -4.42
C VAL A 409 14.46 -7.48 -5.44
N MET A 410 13.81 -8.54 -4.99
CA MET A 410 13.39 -9.66 -5.83
C MET A 410 11.88 -9.79 -5.81
N ILE A 411 11.25 -9.93 -6.98
CA ILE A 411 9.82 -10.17 -7.14
C ILE A 411 9.63 -11.40 -8.03
N ALA A 412 8.88 -12.38 -7.53
CA ALA A 412 8.70 -13.66 -8.24
C ALA A 412 10.01 -14.30 -8.73
N GLY A 413 11.08 -14.21 -7.92
CA GLY A 413 12.39 -14.75 -8.23
C GLY A 413 13.20 -13.95 -9.25
N ARG A 414 12.79 -12.74 -9.61
CA ARG A 414 13.51 -11.84 -10.52
C ARG A 414 13.99 -10.60 -9.78
N TRP A 415 15.23 -10.21 -10.00
CA TRP A 415 15.75 -8.96 -9.49
C TRP A 415 15.06 -7.77 -10.17
N THR A 416 14.46 -6.88 -9.39
CA THR A 416 13.87 -5.62 -9.85
C THR A 416 14.65 -4.41 -9.35
N VAL A 417 15.47 -4.58 -8.31
CA VAL A 417 16.47 -3.60 -7.85
C VAL A 417 17.80 -4.34 -7.68
N GLU A 418 18.87 -3.77 -8.23
CA GLU A 418 20.25 -4.27 -8.10
C GLU A 418 21.19 -3.11 -7.76
N ASP A 419 22.07 -3.30 -6.77
CA ASP A 419 23.01 -2.28 -6.28
C ASP A 419 22.32 -0.92 -5.98
N GLY A 420 21.12 -1.00 -5.39
CA GLY A 420 20.29 0.16 -5.11
C GLY A 420 19.73 0.86 -6.34
N GLN A 421 19.76 0.27 -7.54
CA GLN A 421 19.22 0.85 -8.77
C GLN A 421 18.06 -0.02 -9.30
N PRO A 422 16.94 0.59 -9.74
CA PRO A 422 15.85 -0.17 -10.33
C PRO A 422 16.25 -0.67 -11.71
N VAL A 423 16.00 -1.95 -11.96
CA VAL A 423 16.35 -2.59 -13.23
C VAL A 423 15.49 -2.01 -14.36
N GLY A 424 16.13 -1.56 -15.43
CA GLY A 424 15.45 -1.04 -16.62
C GLY A 424 14.81 0.35 -16.48
N VAL A 425 15.10 1.08 -15.39
CA VAL A 425 14.59 2.44 -15.17
C VAL A 425 15.73 3.45 -15.11
N ASP A 426 15.69 4.44 -16.00
CA ASP A 426 16.56 5.63 -15.93
C ASP A 426 15.95 6.63 -14.93
N LEU A 427 16.51 6.68 -13.72
CA LEU A 427 16.03 7.54 -12.64
C LEU A 427 16.18 9.04 -12.97
N ALA A 428 17.23 9.43 -13.71
CA ALA A 428 17.44 10.84 -14.07
C ALA A 428 16.38 11.29 -15.07
N ARG A 429 16.10 10.46 -16.07
CA ARG A 429 15.05 10.70 -17.06
C ARG A 429 13.65 10.70 -16.41
N LEU A 430 13.33 9.69 -15.60
CA LEU A 430 12.05 9.62 -14.90
C LEU A 430 11.80 10.86 -14.04
N ARG A 431 12.79 11.30 -13.26
CA ARG A 431 12.70 12.51 -12.44
C ARG A 431 12.46 13.76 -13.30
N ALA A 432 13.16 13.89 -14.44
CA ALA A 432 13.00 15.03 -15.33
C ALA A 432 11.61 15.08 -15.96
N GLU A 433 11.13 13.95 -16.50
CA GLU A 433 9.82 13.83 -17.15
C GLU A 433 8.67 14.05 -16.15
N HIS A 434 8.73 13.40 -14.98
CA HIS A 434 7.75 13.59 -13.91
C HIS A 434 7.75 15.03 -13.39
N GLY A 435 8.91 15.63 -13.13
CA GLY A 435 9.00 17.01 -12.68
C GLY A 435 8.45 18.01 -13.70
N ALA A 436 8.62 17.74 -15.01
CA ALA A 436 8.01 18.54 -16.05
C ALA A 436 6.49 18.38 -16.09
N ALA A 437 5.98 17.15 -15.92
CA ALA A 437 4.55 16.87 -15.83
C ALA A 437 3.92 17.56 -14.61
N ALA A 438 4.54 17.46 -13.43
CA ALA A 438 4.08 18.11 -12.20
C ALA A 438 4.00 19.64 -12.36
N ARG A 439 5.00 20.29 -12.96
CA ARG A 439 4.93 21.74 -13.22
C ARG A 439 3.76 22.11 -14.12
N ARG A 440 3.58 21.43 -15.27
CA ARG A 440 2.43 21.70 -16.16
C ARG A 440 1.10 21.51 -15.42
N PHE A 441 1.00 20.47 -14.61
CA PHE A 441 -0.18 20.15 -13.82
C PHE A 441 -0.53 21.26 -12.81
N LEU A 442 0.46 22.01 -12.31
CA LEU A 442 0.31 23.11 -11.37
C LEU A 442 0.13 24.49 -12.07
N GLU A 443 0.84 24.73 -13.18
CA GLU A 443 0.81 26.03 -13.90
C GLU A 443 -0.56 26.39 -14.50
N GLU A 444 -1.39 25.41 -14.86
CA GLU A 444 -2.75 25.64 -15.36
C GLU A 444 -3.73 26.11 -14.27
N THR A 445 -3.24 26.43 -13.07
CA THR A 445 -4.04 26.91 -11.92
C THR A 445 -4.04 28.44 -11.81
N THR A 446 -3.25 29.16 -12.60
CA THR A 446 -3.20 30.63 -12.68
C THR A 446 -3.90 31.16 -13.92
#